data_c02bd3f393f99b9763f7098382f57985
#
_entry.id   c02bd3f393f99b9763f7098382f57985
#
_cell.length_a   1.000
_cell.length_b   1.000
_cell.length_c   1.000
_cell.angle_alpha   90.00
_cell.angle_beta   90.00
_cell.angle_gamma   90.00
#
_symmetry.space_group_name_H-M   'P 1'
#
loop_
_entity.id
_entity.type
_entity.pdbx_description
1 polymer ?
#
loop_
_entity_poly.entity_id
_entity_poly.type
_entity_poly.pdbx_seq_one_letter_code
_entity_poly.pdbx_strand_id
1 'polypeptide(L)'
;MIIAGLEVSDRTHSRVLQSPLAAPRLGLMLHYDDSSRDDWAVDWFHDPRCTNGYTWLVLDDGRVVELADPAMRTPHAGPCRTPRANSAYYGVAAATNGMVPATEAQLASITRICAVVIRHHGWALYRGDSLDARIVGHDAQAVWTPAYTKRRELWGTLGRKVDPTGQRPDGRKIIDLVELRQRVERAL
;
A
#
# COMPACT_ATOMS: atom_id res chain seq x y z
N MET A 1 -15.87 -1.09 8.29
CA MET A 1 -15.43 -0.23 9.44
C MET A 1 -15.10 1.15 8.88
N ILE A 2 -15.55 2.21 9.51
CA ILE A 2 -15.18 3.58 9.11
C ILE A 2 -14.02 4.01 10.00
N ILE A 3 -12.91 4.45 9.38
CA ILE A 3 -11.81 5.07 10.11
C ILE A 3 -12.15 6.55 10.28
N ALA A 4 -12.41 6.96 11.52
CA ALA A 4 -12.81 8.32 11.83
C ALA A 4 -11.73 9.34 11.38
N GLY A 5 -12.16 10.39 10.70
CA GLY A 5 -11.27 11.43 10.16
C GLY A 5 -10.59 11.09 8.83
N LEU A 6 -10.80 9.91 8.26
CA LEU A 6 -10.33 9.59 6.92
C LEU A 6 -11.42 9.96 5.90
N GLU A 7 -11.12 10.95 5.08
CA GLU A 7 -11.92 11.29 3.92
C GLU A 7 -11.57 10.37 2.76
N VAL A 8 -12.58 9.72 2.20
CA VAL A 8 -12.45 8.93 0.97
C VAL A 8 -13.36 9.53 -0.10
N SER A 9 -12.86 9.61 -1.31
CA SER A 9 -13.57 10.20 -2.43
C SER A 9 -14.63 9.25 -2.99
N ASP A 10 -14.37 7.96 -2.88
CA ASP A 10 -15.27 6.90 -3.35
C ASP A 10 -15.09 5.63 -2.51
N ARG A 11 -16.17 4.85 -2.36
CA ARG A 11 -16.20 3.54 -1.69
C ARG A 11 -16.76 2.51 -2.64
N THR A 12 -15.90 1.97 -3.47
CA THR A 12 -16.27 0.92 -4.43
C THR A 12 -15.68 -0.42 -3.96
N HIS A 13 -16.27 -1.00 -2.92
CA HIS A 13 -15.73 -2.23 -2.37
C HIS A 13 -15.74 -3.37 -3.40
N SER A 14 -14.57 -3.85 -3.74
CA SER A 14 -14.39 -5.04 -4.57
C SER A 14 -14.96 -6.26 -3.85
N ARG A 15 -15.91 -6.95 -4.49
CA ARG A 15 -16.53 -8.15 -3.91
C ARG A 15 -15.60 -9.36 -3.87
N VAL A 16 -14.54 -9.35 -4.69
CA VAL A 16 -13.71 -10.53 -4.95
C VAL A 16 -12.66 -10.75 -3.88
N LEU A 17 -12.27 -9.71 -3.14
CA LEU A 17 -10.97 -9.70 -2.47
C LEU A 17 -11.03 -9.45 -0.97
N GLN A 18 -12.18 -9.67 -0.34
CA GLN A 18 -12.33 -9.42 1.08
C GLN A 18 -12.59 -10.71 1.85
N SER A 19 -11.91 -10.86 2.96
CA SER A 19 -12.16 -11.95 3.90
C SER A 19 -11.89 -11.49 5.34
N PRO A 20 -12.42 -12.21 6.36
CA PRO A 20 -12.16 -11.85 7.75
C PRO A 20 -10.67 -11.76 8.09
N LEU A 21 -10.33 -10.89 9.02
CA LEU A 21 -8.97 -10.78 9.53
C LEU A 21 -8.54 -12.07 10.22
N ALA A 22 -7.31 -12.50 9.94
CA ALA A 22 -6.66 -13.64 10.56
C ALA A 22 -5.56 -13.26 11.57
N ALA A 23 -5.34 -11.94 11.74
CA ALA A 23 -4.39 -11.37 12.69
C ALA A 23 -4.77 -9.90 13.00
N PRO A 24 -4.36 -9.37 14.16
CA PRO A 24 -4.50 -7.94 14.47
C PRO A 24 -3.76 -7.05 13.46
N ARG A 25 -4.25 -5.83 13.28
CA ARG A 25 -3.55 -4.82 12.47
C ARG A 25 -2.28 -4.34 13.20
N LEU A 26 -1.19 -4.29 12.47
CA LEU A 26 0.11 -3.82 12.94
C LEU A 26 0.53 -2.49 12.31
N GLY A 27 0.06 -2.20 11.09
CA GLY A 27 0.48 -1.00 10.36
C GLY A 27 -0.13 -0.91 8.96
N LEU A 28 0.54 -0.14 8.11
CA LEU A 28 0.22 0.05 6.70
C LEU A 28 1.38 -0.47 5.84
N MET A 29 1.05 -1.14 4.75
CA MET A 29 2.02 -1.56 3.74
C MET A 29 1.76 -0.79 2.46
N LEU A 30 2.81 -0.14 1.98
CA LEU A 30 2.75 0.73 0.81
C LEU A 30 3.11 -0.02 -0.45
N HIS A 31 2.41 0.35 -1.51
CA HIS A 31 2.50 -0.21 -2.85
C HIS A 31 2.41 0.87 -3.92
N TYR A 32 2.73 0.51 -5.16
CA TYR A 32 2.13 1.07 -6.36
C TYR A 32 1.38 -0.05 -7.09
N ASP A 33 0.39 0.30 -7.88
CA ASP A 33 -0.54 -0.68 -8.48
C ASP A 33 -0.12 -1.17 -9.86
N ASP A 34 0.95 -0.57 -10.42
CA ASP A 34 1.50 -0.86 -11.76
C ASP A 34 0.53 -0.48 -12.91
N SER A 35 -0.39 0.45 -12.67
CA SER A 35 -1.28 0.99 -13.69
C SER A 35 -0.68 2.22 -14.37
N SER A 36 -1.11 2.48 -15.60
CA SER A 36 -0.77 3.70 -16.33
C SER A 36 -1.89 4.74 -16.35
N ARG A 37 -3.06 4.40 -15.81
CA ARG A 37 -4.28 5.22 -15.86
C ARG A 37 -5.14 4.97 -14.63
N ASP A 38 -5.62 6.06 -14.02
CA ASP A 38 -6.45 6.03 -12.80
C ASP A 38 -7.75 5.24 -12.95
N ASP A 39 -8.50 5.51 -14.04
CA ASP A 39 -9.75 4.85 -14.33
C ASP A 39 -9.55 3.33 -14.50
N TRP A 40 -8.50 2.93 -15.18
CA TRP A 40 -8.19 1.52 -15.37
C TRP A 40 -7.79 0.83 -14.07
N ALA A 41 -7.07 1.50 -13.19
CA ALA A 41 -6.70 0.95 -11.89
C ALA A 41 -7.95 0.57 -11.08
N VAL A 42 -8.94 1.47 -11.02
CA VAL A 42 -10.20 1.21 -10.31
C VAL A 42 -10.97 0.05 -10.96
N ASP A 43 -11.14 0.07 -12.28
CA ASP A 43 -11.85 -0.96 -13.03
C ASP A 43 -11.21 -2.33 -12.87
N TRP A 44 -9.86 -2.39 -12.89
CA TRP A 44 -9.14 -3.64 -12.69
C TRP A 44 -9.47 -4.30 -11.35
N PHE A 45 -9.58 -3.54 -10.27
CA PHE A 45 -9.89 -4.10 -8.95
C PHE A 45 -11.34 -4.59 -8.83
N HIS A 46 -12.20 -4.24 -9.78
CA HIS A 46 -13.57 -4.78 -9.91
C HIS A 46 -13.67 -5.94 -10.89
N ASP A 47 -12.63 -6.21 -11.69
CA ASP A 47 -12.58 -7.33 -12.61
C ASP A 47 -12.52 -8.66 -11.84
N PRO A 48 -13.39 -9.64 -12.14
CA PRO A 48 -13.40 -10.94 -11.47
C PRO A 48 -12.10 -11.74 -11.68
N ARG A 49 -11.26 -11.38 -12.64
CA ARG A 49 -9.93 -11.97 -12.86
C ARG A 49 -8.87 -11.39 -11.91
N CYS A 50 -9.15 -10.27 -11.27
CA CYS A 50 -8.22 -9.65 -10.34
C CYS A 50 -8.12 -10.50 -9.06
N THR A 51 -6.92 -10.93 -8.71
CA THR A 51 -6.64 -11.77 -7.54
C THR A 51 -5.90 -11.06 -6.42
N ASN A 52 -5.64 -9.77 -6.59
CA ASN A 52 -4.99 -8.91 -5.59
C ASN A 52 -5.83 -7.64 -5.38
N GLY A 53 -5.60 -6.94 -4.29
CA GLY A 53 -6.31 -5.70 -4.01
C GLY A 53 -5.77 -5.02 -2.76
N TYR A 54 -6.09 -3.76 -2.63
CA TYR A 54 -5.65 -2.90 -1.54
C TYR A 54 -6.83 -2.47 -0.68
N THR A 55 -6.57 -1.92 0.48
CA THR A 55 -7.61 -1.25 1.27
C THR A 55 -7.93 0.10 0.62
N TRP A 56 -6.88 0.86 0.27
CA TRP A 56 -7.03 2.15 -0.40
C TRP A 56 -6.12 2.26 -1.61
N LEU A 57 -6.66 2.85 -2.66
CA LEU A 57 -5.95 3.30 -3.86
C LEU A 57 -5.97 4.83 -3.89
N VAL A 58 -4.82 5.44 -4.13
CA VAL A 58 -4.69 6.90 -4.23
C VAL A 58 -4.39 7.27 -5.67
N LEU A 59 -5.31 8.00 -6.29
CA LEU A 59 -5.24 8.42 -7.69
C LEU A 59 -4.28 9.59 -7.88
N ASP A 60 -3.89 9.90 -9.11
CA ASP A 60 -2.89 10.92 -9.46
C ASP A 60 -3.22 12.31 -8.91
N ASP A 61 -4.49 12.65 -8.84
CA ASP A 61 -5.01 13.91 -8.30
C ASP A 61 -5.15 13.90 -6.77
N GLY A 62 -4.78 12.80 -6.11
CA GLY A 62 -4.85 12.62 -4.67
C GLY A 62 -6.20 12.13 -4.14
N ARG A 63 -7.18 11.88 -5.00
CA ARG A 63 -8.44 11.23 -4.57
C ARG A 63 -8.13 9.85 -3.98
N VAL A 64 -8.83 9.51 -2.90
CA VAL A 64 -8.70 8.23 -2.21
C VAL A 64 -9.90 7.36 -2.52
N VAL A 65 -9.67 6.21 -3.12
CA VAL A 65 -10.69 5.19 -3.38
C VAL A 65 -10.54 4.07 -2.34
N GLU A 66 -11.59 3.82 -1.57
CA GLU A 66 -11.65 2.69 -0.64
C GLU A 66 -12.13 1.45 -1.42
N LEU A 67 -11.20 0.56 -1.75
CA LEU A 67 -11.46 -0.66 -2.52
C LEU A 67 -11.95 -1.82 -1.65
N ALA A 68 -11.71 -1.76 -0.34
CA ALA A 68 -12.14 -2.78 0.59
C ALA A 68 -12.45 -2.20 1.95
N ASP A 69 -13.42 -2.80 2.66
CA ASP A 69 -13.71 -2.44 4.04
C ASP A 69 -12.43 -2.59 4.91
N PRO A 70 -11.98 -1.54 5.61
CA PRO A 70 -10.81 -1.60 6.49
C PRO A 70 -10.90 -2.68 7.59
N ALA A 71 -12.10 -3.16 7.93
CA ALA A 71 -12.27 -4.30 8.84
C ALA A 71 -11.90 -5.64 8.21
N MET A 72 -11.70 -5.68 6.91
CA MET A 72 -11.48 -6.92 6.17
C MET A 72 -10.02 -7.04 5.72
N ARG A 73 -9.58 -8.26 5.52
CA ARG A 73 -8.31 -8.59 4.90
C ARG A 73 -8.40 -8.41 3.38
N THR A 74 -7.36 -7.87 2.77
CA THR A 74 -7.18 -7.81 1.30
C THR A 74 -5.90 -8.53 0.89
N PRO A 75 -5.86 -9.21 -0.27
CA PRO A 75 -4.67 -9.94 -0.74
C PRO A 75 -3.70 -8.99 -1.46
N HIS A 76 -3.07 -8.07 -0.72
CA HIS A 76 -2.12 -7.09 -1.26
C HIS A 76 -0.66 -7.50 -1.13
N ALA A 77 -0.36 -8.43 -0.22
CA ALA A 77 0.99 -8.89 0.03
C ALA A 77 1.08 -10.39 -0.27
N GLY A 78 2.06 -10.79 -1.04
CA GLY A 78 2.43 -12.18 -1.20
C GLY A 78 3.12 -12.75 0.05
N PRO A 79 3.99 -13.75 -0.09
CA PRO A 79 4.81 -14.22 1.03
C PRO A 79 5.68 -13.09 1.59
N CYS A 80 5.51 -12.82 2.88
CA CYS A 80 6.20 -11.74 3.59
C CYS A 80 6.88 -12.25 4.85
N ARG A 81 7.86 -11.48 5.34
CA ARG A 81 8.54 -11.73 6.62
C ARG A 81 7.56 -11.72 7.77
N THR A 82 6.62 -10.77 7.75
CA THR A 82 5.53 -10.73 8.73
C THR A 82 4.50 -11.81 8.39
N PRO A 83 4.25 -12.77 9.28
CA PRO A 83 3.21 -13.76 9.09
C PRO A 83 1.84 -13.10 8.92
N ARG A 84 1.03 -13.64 7.99
CA ARG A 84 -0.32 -13.13 7.72
C ARG A 84 -0.35 -11.63 7.33
N ALA A 85 0.65 -11.15 6.58
CA ALA A 85 0.83 -9.75 6.20
C ALA A 85 -0.45 -9.10 5.64
N ASN A 86 -1.24 -9.84 4.85
CA ASN A 86 -2.52 -9.39 4.33
C ASN A 86 -3.57 -9.04 5.40
N SER A 87 -3.45 -9.59 6.61
CA SER A 87 -4.27 -9.20 7.77
C SER A 87 -3.57 -8.19 8.65
N ALA A 88 -2.25 -8.32 8.79
CA ALA A 88 -1.46 -7.49 9.69
C ALA A 88 -1.31 -6.03 9.18
N TYR A 89 -1.37 -5.82 7.87
CA TYR A 89 -1.24 -4.48 7.28
C TYR A 89 -2.48 -4.09 6.48
N TYR A 90 -2.78 -2.79 6.49
CA TYR A 90 -3.61 -2.18 5.47
C TYR A 90 -2.79 -2.00 4.21
N GLY A 91 -3.28 -2.46 3.06
CA GLY A 91 -2.66 -2.17 1.77
C GLY A 91 -3.03 -0.77 1.30
N VAL A 92 -2.04 0.06 1.01
CA VAL A 92 -2.21 1.39 0.44
C VAL A 92 -1.38 1.48 -0.82
N ALA A 93 -2.01 1.74 -1.96
CA ALA A 93 -1.32 1.85 -3.23
C ALA A 93 -1.45 3.24 -3.84
N ALA A 94 -0.38 3.72 -4.47
CA ALA A 94 -0.45 4.83 -5.42
C ALA A 94 -0.78 4.28 -6.81
N ALA A 95 -1.73 4.89 -7.51
CA ALA A 95 -2.02 4.58 -8.90
C ALA A 95 -0.87 5.13 -9.78
N THR A 96 0.10 4.28 -10.08
CA THR A 96 1.26 4.62 -10.92
C THR A 96 1.92 3.35 -11.47
N ASN A 97 2.55 3.47 -12.63
CA ASN A 97 3.16 2.36 -13.36
C ASN A 97 4.56 1.93 -12.88
N GLY A 98 4.96 2.35 -11.68
CA GLY A 98 6.29 2.01 -11.15
C GLY A 98 7.47 2.70 -11.82
N MET A 99 7.25 3.50 -12.86
CA MET A 99 8.29 4.26 -13.58
C MET A 99 8.21 5.77 -13.30
N VAL A 100 7.06 6.24 -12.85
CA VAL A 100 6.81 7.64 -12.52
C VAL A 100 6.69 7.79 -11.01
N PRO A 101 7.36 8.76 -10.37
CA PRO A 101 7.17 9.02 -8.95
C PRO A 101 5.71 9.32 -8.62
N ALA A 102 5.29 8.98 -7.42
CA ALA A 102 4.02 9.44 -6.91
C ALA A 102 3.94 10.97 -6.94
N THR A 103 2.79 11.51 -7.31
CA THR A 103 2.55 12.96 -7.33
C THR A 103 2.55 13.53 -5.91
N GLU A 104 2.73 14.84 -5.76
CA GLU A 104 2.60 15.50 -4.47
C GLU A 104 1.18 15.34 -3.88
N ALA A 105 0.16 15.31 -4.73
CA ALA A 105 -1.21 15.05 -4.31
C ALA A 105 -1.37 13.63 -3.76
N GLN A 106 -0.80 12.62 -4.42
CA GLN A 106 -0.76 11.25 -3.92
C GLN A 106 -0.02 11.18 -2.58
N LEU A 107 1.17 11.76 -2.48
CA LEU A 107 1.98 11.75 -1.26
C LEU A 107 1.27 12.44 -0.10
N ALA A 108 0.58 13.56 -0.34
CA ALA A 108 -0.23 14.25 0.66
C ALA A 108 -1.38 13.36 1.17
N SER A 109 -2.09 12.69 0.27
CA SER A 109 -3.19 11.78 0.64
C SER A 109 -2.70 10.53 1.35
N ILE A 110 -1.60 9.91 0.90
CA ILE A 110 -0.98 8.77 1.59
C ILE A 110 -0.52 9.18 2.99
N THR A 111 0.10 10.36 3.14
CA THR A 111 0.49 10.91 4.45
C THR A 111 -0.71 11.03 5.37
N ARG A 112 -1.83 11.58 4.87
CA ARG A 112 -3.07 11.72 5.64
C ARG A 112 -3.65 10.37 6.03
N ILE A 113 -3.71 9.39 5.11
CA ILE A 113 -4.16 8.03 5.42
C ILE A 113 -3.32 7.45 6.56
N CYS A 114 -2.00 7.51 6.46
CA CYS A 114 -1.09 6.98 7.47
C CYS A 114 -1.31 7.65 8.84
N ALA A 115 -1.36 8.98 8.89
CA ALA A 115 -1.55 9.72 10.13
C ALA A 115 -2.89 9.41 10.80
N VAL A 116 -3.98 9.38 10.02
CA VAL A 116 -5.33 9.10 10.53
C VAL A 116 -5.43 7.66 11.05
N VAL A 117 -4.90 6.68 10.31
CA VAL A 117 -4.91 5.28 10.74
C VAL A 117 -4.09 5.07 12.00
N ILE A 118 -2.92 5.68 12.11
CA ILE A 118 -2.05 5.62 13.30
C ILE A 118 -2.80 6.19 14.52
N ARG A 119 -3.43 7.35 14.38
CA ARG A 119 -4.24 7.95 15.47
C ARG A 119 -5.44 7.07 15.84
N HIS A 120 -6.16 6.54 14.86
CA HIS A 120 -7.33 5.67 15.05
C HIS A 120 -7.00 4.45 15.92
N HIS A 121 -5.83 3.85 15.70
CA HIS A 121 -5.38 2.70 16.47
C HIS A 121 -4.65 3.07 17.78
N GLY A 122 -4.40 4.34 18.04
CA GLY A 122 -3.61 4.78 19.19
C GLY A 122 -2.18 4.22 19.18
N TRP A 123 -1.64 3.94 17.99
CA TRP A 123 -0.29 3.42 17.88
C TRP A 123 0.71 4.49 18.32
N ALA A 124 1.43 4.20 19.40
CA ALA A 124 2.44 5.12 19.89
C ALA A 124 3.57 5.26 18.86
N LEU A 125 3.96 6.50 18.61
CA LEU A 125 5.12 6.85 17.82
C LEU A 125 6.27 7.11 18.77
N TYR A 126 7.02 6.10 19.13
CA TYR A 126 8.28 6.30 19.83
C TYR A 126 9.36 6.66 18.81
N ARG A 127 10.14 7.71 19.11
CA ARG A 127 11.28 8.10 18.29
C ARG A 127 12.23 6.90 18.13
N GLY A 128 12.47 6.53 16.90
CA GLY A 128 13.51 5.57 16.52
C GLY A 128 13.03 4.31 15.83
N ASP A 129 12.01 3.59 16.36
CA ASP A 129 11.64 2.28 15.83
C ASP A 129 10.20 2.14 15.33
N SER A 130 9.31 3.07 15.67
CA SER A 130 7.87 2.81 15.57
C SER A 130 7.25 3.11 14.21
N LEU A 131 7.69 4.16 13.51
CA LEU A 131 7.19 4.44 12.17
C LEU A 131 7.67 3.39 11.15
N ASP A 132 8.89 2.91 11.29
CA ASP A 132 9.44 1.86 10.44
C ASP A 132 8.67 0.54 10.56
N ALA A 133 8.12 0.26 11.74
CA ALA A 133 7.26 -0.91 11.96
C ALA A 133 5.80 -0.67 11.52
N ARG A 134 5.33 0.59 11.54
CA ARG A 134 3.93 0.96 11.24
C ARG A 134 3.70 1.29 9.77
N ILE A 135 4.71 1.83 9.09
CA ILE A 135 4.67 2.18 7.67
C ILE A 135 5.81 1.43 6.98
N VAL A 136 5.46 0.34 6.31
CA VAL A 136 6.43 -0.54 5.66
C VAL A 136 6.24 -0.52 4.14
N GLY A 137 7.32 -0.76 3.41
CA GLY A 137 7.24 -1.04 1.98
C GLY A 137 7.04 -2.54 1.75
N HIS A 138 6.33 -2.89 0.71
CA HIS A 138 6.18 -4.28 0.32
C HIS A 138 7.53 -4.92 -0.04
N ASP A 139 8.42 -4.17 -0.69
CA ASP A 139 9.79 -4.58 -1.03
C ASP A 139 10.61 -5.01 0.20
N ALA A 140 10.46 -4.30 1.32
CA ALA A 140 11.14 -4.61 2.58
C ALA A 140 10.56 -5.86 3.28
N GLN A 141 9.30 -6.19 3.02
CA GLN A 141 8.58 -7.30 3.66
C GLN A 141 8.55 -8.57 2.81
N ALA A 142 8.66 -8.46 1.48
CA ALA A 142 8.58 -9.60 0.57
C ALA A 142 9.68 -10.63 0.83
N VAL A 143 9.29 -11.90 0.82
CA VAL A 143 10.20 -13.04 0.96
C VAL A 143 10.20 -13.85 -0.33
N TRP A 144 11.38 -14.23 -0.78
CA TRP A 144 11.54 -15.13 -1.91
C TRP A 144 11.00 -16.52 -1.61
N THR A 145 10.15 -17.00 -2.48
CA THR A 145 9.70 -18.39 -2.47
C THR A 145 9.87 -19.01 -3.86
N PRO A 146 9.99 -20.35 -3.98
CA PRO A 146 10.10 -21.02 -5.30
C PRO A 146 8.95 -20.67 -6.26
N ALA A 147 7.75 -20.40 -5.75
CA ALA A 147 6.61 -19.98 -6.57
C ALA A 147 6.84 -18.60 -7.21
N TYR A 148 7.60 -17.73 -6.56
CA TYR A 148 7.93 -16.40 -7.06
C TYR A 148 9.15 -16.39 -7.97
N THR A 149 10.04 -17.37 -7.88
CA THR A 149 11.19 -17.47 -8.80
C THR A 149 10.78 -17.69 -10.25
N LYS A 150 9.61 -18.29 -10.49
CA LYS A 150 9.04 -18.46 -11.84
C LYS A 150 8.55 -17.14 -12.45
N ARG A 151 8.38 -16.08 -11.66
CA ARG A 151 7.98 -14.73 -12.09
C ARG A 151 9.12 -13.72 -12.02
N ARG A 152 10.36 -14.20 -12.05
CA ARG A 152 11.56 -13.36 -11.94
C ARG A 152 11.61 -12.24 -12.98
N GLU A 153 11.08 -12.49 -14.17
CA GLU A 153 10.97 -11.54 -15.27
C GLU A 153 10.07 -10.33 -14.94
N LEU A 154 9.05 -10.52 -14.11
CA LEU A 154 8.13 -9.45 -13.68
C LEU A 154 8.72 -8.55 -12.57
N TRP A 155 9.84 -8.94 -11.96
CA TRP A 155 10.42 -8.26 -10.80
C TRP A 155 11.74 -7.57 -11.12
N GLY A 156 12.00 -7.37 -12.42
CA GLY A 156 13.17 -6.66 -12.92
C GLY A 156 14.48 -7.42 -12.72
N THR A 157 15.57 -6.82 -13.18
CA THR A 157 16.91 -7.40 -13.20
C THR A 157 17.48 -7.75 -11.82
N LEU A 158 16.92 -7.24 -10.74
CA LEU A 158 17.43 -7.43 -9.38
C LEU A 158 16.84 -8.62 -8.66
N GLY A 159 15.86 -9.26 -9.25
CA GLY A 159 15.29 -10.45 -8.64
C GLY A 159 14.61 -10.23 -7.28
N ARG A 160 14.20 -9.00 -6.95
CA ARG A 160 13.48 -8.64 -5.73
C ARG A 160 12.27 -7.77 -6.05
N LYS A 161 11.28 -7.78 -5.16
CA LYS A 161 10.16 -6.86 -5.23
C LYS A 161 10.67 -5.43 -5.06
N VAL A 162 10.21 -4.53 -5.91
CA VAL A 162 10.65 -3.12 -5.94
C VAL A 162 9.56 -2.14 -5.49
N ASP A 163 8.41 -2.63 -5.19
CA ASP A 163 7.22 -1.90 -4.76
C ASP A 163 7.27 -1.61 -3.24
N PRO A 164 7.14 -0.37 -2.75
CA PRO A 164 6.77 0.84 -3.49
C PRO A 164 7.96 1.73 -3.91
N THR A 165 9.18 1.37 -3.56
CA THR A 165 10.34 2.25 -3.81
C THR A 165 10.71 2.32 -5.28
N GLY A 166 10.41 1.27 -6.06
CA GLY A 166 10.72 1.19 -7.47
C GLY A 166 12.23 1.09 -7.75
N GLN A 167 12.56 0.94 -9.02
CA GLN A 167 13.95 1.03 -9.49
C GLN A 167 13.99 1.73 -10.83
N ARG A 168 13.98 3.04 -10.76
CA ARG A 168 14.13 3.88 -11.93
C ARG A 168 15.60 3.98 -12.32
N PRO A 169 15.90 4.06 -13.63
CA PRO A 169 17.28 4.28 -14.10
C PRO A 169 17.91 5.57 -13.56
N ASP A 170 17.09 6.58 -13.23
CA ASP A 170 17.53 7.86 -12.68
C ASP A 170 17.73 7.84 -11.15
N GLY A 171 17.53 6.70 -10.51
CA GLY A 171 17.68 6.52 -9.06
C GLY A 171 16.55 7.13 -8.20
N ARG A 172 15.55 7.77 -8.82
CA ARG A 172 14.40 8.31 -8.08
C ARG A 172 13.49 7.19 -7.63
N LYS A 173 12.94 7.32 -6.44
CA LYS A 173 11.97 6.38 -5.89
C LYS A 173 10.55 6.75 -6.31
N ILE A 174 9.68 5.74 -6.43
CA ILE A 174 8.25 5.96 -6.64
C ILE A 174 7.65 6.60 -5.39
N ILE A 175 7.88 5.97 -4.23
CA ILE A 175 7.60 6.51 -2.91
C ILE A 175 8.86 6.39 -2.07
N ASP A 176 9.40 7.51 -1.59
CA ASP A 176 10.48 7.50 -0.61
C ASP A 176 9.89 7.34 0.79
N LEU A 177 10.10 6.16 1.37
CA LEU A 177 9.56 5.84 2.69
C LEU A 177 10.16 6.68 3.82
N VAL A 178 11.41 7.13 3.69
CA VAL A 178 12.04 8.00 4.68
C VAL A 178 11.36 9.36 4.68
N GLU A 179 11.21 9.95 3.50
CA GLU A 179 10.51 11.22 3.36
C GLU A 179 9.04 11.11 3.79
N LEU A 180 8.34 10.06 3.36
CA LEU A 180 6.95 9.86 3.74
C LEU A 180 6.77 9.76 5.26
N ARG A 181 7.62 9.02 5.95
CA ARG A 181 7.55 8.91 7.41
C ARG A 181 7.78 10.25 8.10
N GLN A 182 8.69 11.06 7.59
CA GLN A 182 8.89 12.43 8.09
C GLN A 182 7.66 13.31 7.86
N ARG A 183 6.97 13.17 6.71
CA ARG A 183 5.71 13.87 6.44
C ARG A 183 4.62 13.44 7.44
N VAL A 184 4.50 12.14 7.70
CA VAL A 184 3.55 11.59 8.66
C VAL A 184 3.86 12.05 10.08
N GLU A 185 5.11 12.06 10.50
CA GLU A 185 5.54 12.55 11.82
C GLU A 185 5.14 14.01 12.03
N ARG A 186 5.29 14.86 11.02
CA ARG A 186 4.85 16.26 11.07
C ARG A 186 3.33 16.42 11.10
N ALA A 187 2.59 15.43 10.59
CA ALA A 187 1.12 15.45 10.51
C ALA A 187 0.46 14.87 11.77
N LEU A 188 1.22 14.20 12.64
CA LEU A 188 0.74 13.62 13.91
C LEU A 188 0.85 14.60 15.06
#